data_65a1ef0095f551f0fcd279eee716f136
#
_entry.id   65a1ef0095f551f0fcd279eee716f136
#
_cell.length_a   1.000
_cell.length_b   1.000
_cell.length_c   1.000
_cell.angle_alpha   90.00
_cell.angle_beta   90.00
_cell.angle_gamma   90.00
#
_symmetry.space_group_name_H-M   'P 1'
#
loop_
_entity.id
_entity.type
_entity.pdbx_description
1 polymer ?
#
loop_
_entity_poly.entity_id
_entity_poly.type
_entity_poly.pdbx_seq_one_letter_code
_entity_poly.pdbx_strand_id
1 'polypeptide(L)'
;MLTAMTLIFLAGYLAIALEHPLKMNKAGTALLTGTILWVIYTFAAPECIPTVSADAFKLFLTTRPELAELSFIQQCNHFVVEHQILESIGEICETLIFLIGAMITVELVDAHGGFLFVTNRITTKNKRKLLWIIATITFFMSSVLDNLTTSIVMIMVIRKLIANYKE
;
A
#
# COMPACT_ATOMS: atom_id res chain seq x y z
N MET A 1 11.87 4.06 -23.93
CA MET A 1 10.74 3.47 -23.20
C MET A 1 10.62 3.98 -21.75
N LEU A 2 11.70 4.12 -20.99
CA LEU A 2 11.66 4.57 -19.58
C LEU A 2 10.97 5.92 -19.40
N THR A 3 11.26 6.92 -20.24
CA THR A 3 10.60 8.25 -20.18
C THR A 3 9.08 8.19 -20.38
N ALA A 4 8.60 7.31 -21.24
CA ALA A 4 7.16 7.11 -21.45
C ALA A 4 6.50 6.51 -20.20
N MET A 5 7.14 5.52 -19.56
CA MET A 5 6.65 4.93 -18.30
C MET A 5 6.60 5.98 -17.19
N THR A 6 7.63 6.83 -17.07
CA THR A 6 7.64 7.93 -16.08
C THR A 6 6.50 8.91 -16.32
N LEU A 7 6.23 9.29 -17.57
CA LEU A 7 5.12 10.19 -17.91
C LEU A 7 3.76 9.58 -17.59
N ILE A 8 3.56 8.29 -17.89
CA ILE A 8 2.31 7.58 -17.58
C ILE A 8 2.14 7.46 -16.06
N PHE A 9 3.21 7.16 -15.32
CA PHE A 9 3.18 7.13 -13.86
C PHE A 9 2.77 8.49 -13.27
N LEU A 10 3.41 9.58 -13.73
CA LEU A 10 3.08 10.93 -13.29
C LEU A 10 1.64 11.32 -13.62
N ALA A 11 1.15 10.98 -14.83
CA ALA A 11 -0.22 11.22 -15.23
C ALA A 11 -1.22 10.43 -14.36
N GLY A 12 -0.94 9.16 -14.09
CA GLY A 12 -1.74 8.33 -13.19
C GLY A 12 -1.76 8.86 -11.76
N TYR A 13 -0.60 9.29 -11.25
CA TYR A 13 -0.49 9.89 -9.92
C TYR A 13 -1.28 11.21 -9.82
N LEU A 14 -1.21 12.06 -10.84
CA LEU A 14 -2.03 13.28 -10.93
C LEU A 14 -3.52 12.96 -10.98
N ALA A 15 -3.92 11.94 -11.73
CA ALA A 15 -5.32 11.51 -11.80
C ALA A 15 -5.83 11.01 -10.43
N ILE A 16 -4.99 10.28 -9.65
CA ILE A 16 -5.30 9.86 -8.28
C ILE A 16 -5.44 11.09 -7.35
N ALA A 17 -4.51 12.05 -7.46
CA ALA A 17 -4.54 13.26 -6.64
C ALA A 17 -5.75 14.16 -6.95
N LEU A 18 -6.20 14.16 -8.20
CA LEU A 18 -7.35 14.92 -8.70
C LEU A 18 -8.66 14.09 -8.69
N GLU A 19 -8.80 13.12 -7.80
CA GLU A 19 -9.98 12.26 -7.64
C GLU A 19 -11.29 13.07 -7.59
N HIS A 20 -11.32 14.12 -6.78
CA HIS A 20 -12.50 14.93 -6.55
C HIS A 20 -13.01 15.66 -7.82
N PRO A 21 -12.18 16.43 -8.54
CA PRO A 21 -12.62 17.10 -9.75
C PRO A 21 -12.92 16.14 -10.91
N LEU A 22 -12.20 15.02 -11.01
CA LEU A 22 -12.37 14.02 -12.07
C LEU A 22 -13.52 13.05 -11.82
N LYS A 23 -14.04 13.00 -10.58
CA LYS A 23 -15.08 12.05 -10.13
C LYS A 23 -14.72 10.59 -10.43
N MET A 24 -13.43 10.27 -10.38
CA MET A 24 -12.88 8.92 -10.62
C MET A 24 -12.52 8.27 -9.29
N ASN A 25 -12.69 6.94 -9.21
CA ASN A 25 -12.28 6.20 -8.03
C ASN A 25 -10.75 6.02 -8.05
N LYS A 26 -10.06 6.51 -7.00
CA LYS A 26 -8.60 6.42 -6.86
C LYS A 26 -8.06 5.00 -6.95
N ALA A 27 -8.77 4.01 -6.37
CA ALA A 27 -8.34 2.62 -6.41
C ALA A 27 -8.41 2.06 -7.84
N GLY A 28 -9.48 2.36 -8.58
CA GLY A 28 -9.61 1.98 -10.00
C GLY A 28 -8.54 2.64 -10.86
N THR A 29 -8.27 3.93 -10.65
CA THR A 29 -7.22 4.67 -11.38
C THR A 29 -5.83 4.10 -11.07
N ALA A 30 -5.54 3.76 -9.81
CA ALA A 30 -4.27 3.15 -9.42
C ALA A 30 -4.07 1.78 -10.06
N LEU A 31 -5.09 0.91 -10.02
CA LEU A 31 -5.05 -0.41 -10.66
C LEU A 31 -4.85 -0.31 -12.18
N LEU A 32 -5.58 0.58 -12.85
CA LEU A 32 -5.44 0.79 -14.28
C LEU A 32 -4.03 1.27 -14.63
N THR A 33 -3.52 2.27 -13.92
CA THR A 33 -2.17 2.81 -14.13
C THR A 33 -1.11 1.73 -13.90
N GLY A 34 -1.21 0.95 -12.82
CA GLY A 34 -0.30 -0.14 -12.53
C GLY A 34 -0.32 -1.22 -13.61
N THR A 35 -1.50 -1.64 -14.06
CA THR A 35 -1.64 -2.62 -15.14
C THR A 35 -1.02 -2.13 -16.44
N ILE A 36 -1.28 -0.88 -16.83
CA ILE A 36 -0.69 -0.27 -18.04
C ILE A 36 0.83 -0.25 -17.94
N LEU A 37 1.37 0.15 -16.79
CA LEU A 37 2.82 0.19 -16.57
C LEU A 37 3.45 -1.21 -16.65
N TRP A 38 2.83 -2.24 -16.08
CA TRP A 38 3.30 -3.61 -16.19
C TRP A 38 3.29 -4.12 -17.63
N VAL A 39 2.25 -3.83 -18.40
CA VAL A 39 2.18 -4.19 -19.81
C VAL A 39 3.29 -3.51 -20.60
N ILE A 40 3.49 -2.21 -20.43
CA ILE A 40 4.57 -1.48 -21.12
C ILE A 40 5.93 -2.00 -20.70
N TYR A 41 6.14 -2.30 -19.41
CA TYR A 41 7.39 -2.84 -18.90
C TYR A 41 7.71 -4.20 -19.51
N THR A 42 6.74 -5.08 -19.68
CA THR A 42 6.94 -6.40 -20.33
C THR A 42 7.47 -6.23 -21.75
N PHE A 43 6.93 -5.28 -22.52
CA PHE A 43 7.45 -4.98 -23.87
C PHE A 43 8.81 -4.28 -23.86
N ALA A 44 9.09 -3.49 -22.84
CA ALA A 44 10.36 -2.78 -22.67
C ALA A 44 11.44 -3.61 -21.96
N ALA A 45 11.12 -4.79 -21.48
CA ALA A 45 11.99 -5.65 -20.67
C ALA A 45 13.39 -5.84 -21.29
N PRO A 46 13.56 -6.13 -22.59
CA PRO A 46 14.89 -6.30 -23.18
C PRO A 46 15.78 -5.05 -23.11
N GLU A 47 15.19 -3.86 -23.07
CA GLU A 47 15.94 -2.59 -22.92
C GLU A 47 16.18 -2.23 -21.46
N CYS A 48 15.23 -2.54 -20.57
CA CYS A 48 15.25 -2.12 -19.18
C CYS A 48 16.05 -3.06 -18.27
N ILE A 49 15.94 -4.37 -18.45
CA ILE A 49 16.57 -5.38 -17.58
C ILE A 49 18.09 -5.20 -17.50
N PRO A 50 18.84 -5.01 -18.62
CA PRO A 50 20.29 -4.86 -18.56
C PRO A 50 20.76 -3.62 -17.80
N THR A 51 19.90 -2.60 -17.68
CA THR A 51 20.24 -1.34 -17.00
C THR A 51 19.78 -1.29 -15.55
N VAL A 52 18.65 -1.92 -15.23
CA VAL A 52 17.99 -1.77 -13.91
C VAL A 52 18.15 -3.02 -13.05
N SER A 53 18.13 -4.21 -13.66
CA SER A 53 18.05 -5.50 -12.93
C SER A 53 19.07 -6.52 -13.43
N ALA A 54 20.22 -6.08 -13.94
CA ALA A 54 21.21 -6.95 -14.56
C ALA A 54 21.70 -8.09 -13.65
N ASP A 55 21.92 -7.81 -12.37
CA ASP A 55 22.46 -8.80 -11.42
C ASP A 55 21.36 -9.82 -11.01
N ALA A 56 20.14 -9.36 -10.77
CA ALA A 56 19.01 -10.24 -10.50
C ALA A 56 18.69 -11.14 -11.70
N PHE A 57 18.76 -10.59 -12.91
CA PHE A 57 18.58 -11.36 -14.14
C PHE A 57 19.64 -12.45 -14.33
N LYS A 58 20.91 -12.12 -14.09
CA LYS A 58 22.00 -13.12 -14.12
C LYS A 58 21.77 -14.22 -13.08
N LEU A 59 21.41 -13.84 -11.85
CA LEU A 59 21.13 -14.82 -10.80
C LEU A 59 19.96 -15.73 -11.18
N PHE A 60 18.89 -15.17 -11.73
CA PHE A 60 17.73 -15.93 -12.22
C PHE A 60 18.14 -16.96 -13.29
N LEU A 61 18.95 -16.57 -14.27
CA LEU A 61 19.44 -17.48 -15.30
C LEU A 61 20.36 -18.58 -14.75
N THR A 62 21.13 -18.32 -13.69
CA THR A 62 21.96 -19.37 -13.06
C THR A 62 21.11 -20.40 -12.32
N THR A 63 19.94 -20.03 -11.83
CA THR A 63 19.00 -20.95 -11.17
C THR A 63 18.11 -21.73 -12.16
N ARG A 64 18.06 -21.29 -13.42
CA ARG A 64 17.23 -21.85 -14.50
C ARG A 64 18.04 -22.12 -15.76
N PRO A 65 18.95 -23.13 -15.76
CA PRO A 65 19.81 -23.41 -16.90
C PRO A 65 19.04 -23.79 -18.17
N GLU A 66 17.82 -24.30 -18.04
CA GLU A 66 16.93 -24.62 -19.16
C GLU A 66 16.56 -23.40 -20.01
N LEU A 67 16.63 -22.20 -19.46
CA LEU A 67 16.33 -20.96 -20.19
C LEU A 67 17.52 -20.48 -21.05
N ALA A 68 18.70 -21.05 -20.89
CA ALA A 68 19.90 -20.62 -21.62
C ALA A 68 19.80 -20.87 -23.15
N GLU A 69 18.98 -21.84 -23.57
CA GLU A 69 18.76 -22.16 -24.99
C GLU A 69 17.74 -21.19 -25.64
N LEU A 70 17.01 -20.39 -24.85
CA LEU A 70 16.00 -19.47 -25.37
C LEU A 70 16.62 -18.18 -25.88
N SER A 71 15.90 -17.49 -26.79
CA SER A 71 16.30 -16.15 -27.22
C SER A 71 16.31 -15.16 -26.06
N PHE A 72 17.14 -14.12 -26.14
CA PHE A 72 17.24 -13.09 -25.11
C PHE A 72 15.89 -12.46 -24.73
N ILE A 73 15.01 -12.24 -25.72
CA ILE A 73 13.67 -11.70 -25.49
C ILE A 73 12.82 -12.68 -24.66
N GLN A 74 12.91 -13.97 -24.95
CA GLN A 74 12.19 -14.99 -24.17
C GLN A 74 12.72 -15.11 -22.76
N GLN A 75 14.05 -15.06 -22.56
CA GLN A 75 14.65 -15.03 -21.23
C GLN A 75 14.17 -13.82 -20.42
N CYS A 76 14.12 -12.64 -21.02
CA CYS A 76 13.59 -11.44 -20.38
C CYS A 76 12.11 -11.60 -20.01
N ASN A 77 11.28 -12.17 -20.88
CA ASN A 77 9.87 -12.40 -20.60
C ASN A 77 9.67 -13.39 -19.43
N HIS A 78 10.42 -14.50 -19.41
CA HIS A 78 10.40 -15.44 -18.28
C HIS A 78 10.82 -14.76 -16.98
N PHE A 79 11.88 -13.96 -17.00
CA PHE A 79 12.33 -13.21 -15.82
C PHE A 79 11.26 -12.24 -15.30
N VAL A 80 10.62 -11.47 -16.19
CA VAL A 80 9.54 -10.55 -15.80
C VAL A 80 8.36 -11.30 -15.19
N VAL A 81 7.90 -12.36 -15.86
CA VAL A 81 6.67 -13.07 -15.43
C VAL A 81 6.92 -13.94 -14.19
N GLU A 82 7.98 -14.75 -14.19
CA GLU A 82 8.21 -15.77 -13.17
C GLU A 82 8.96 -15.25 -11.93
N HIS A 83 9.67 -14.14 -12.06
CA HIS A 83 10.40 -13.56 -10.93
C HIS A 83 9.75 -12.23 -10.51
N GLN A 84 9.76 -11.22 -11.36
CA GLN A 84 9.37 -9.87 -10.94
C GLN A 84 7.86 -9.73 -10.66
N ILE A 85 6.99 -10.26 -11.53
CA ILE A 85 5.53 -10.16 -11.32
C ILE A 85 5.11 -11.02 -10.13
N LEU A 86 5.56 -12.28 -10.06
CA LEU A 86 5.19 -13.17 -8.96
C LEU A 86 5.72 -12.68 -7.61
N GLU A 87 6.94 -12.16 -7.55
CA GLU A 87 7.53 -11.56 -6.35
C GLU A 87 6.72 -10.35 -5.90
N SER A 88 6.42 -9.41 -6.81
CA SER A 88 5.60 -8.24 -6.50
C SER A 88 4.18 -8.60 -6.04
N ILE A 89 3.56 -9.61 -6.65
CA ILE A 89 2.25 -10.12 -6.19
C ILE A 89 2.39 -10.74 -4.80
N GLY A 90 3.46 -11.49 -4.54
CA GLY A 90 3.75 -12.08 -3.24
C GLY A 90 3.82 -11.01 -2.14
N GLU A 91 4.59 -9.95 -2.32
CA GLU A 91 4.73 -8.82 -1.40
C GLU A 91 3.39 -8.11 -1.15
N ILE A 92 2.60 -7.89 -2.22
CA ILE A 92 1.27 -7.30 -2.11
C ILE A 92 0.33 -8.21 -1.31
N CYS A 93 0.33 -9.52 -1.59
CA CYS A 93 -0.49 -10.49 -0.86
C CYS A 93 -0.12 -10.56 0.62
N GLU A 94 1.18 -10.57 0.95
CA GLU A 94 1.66 -10.52 2.34
C GLU A 94 1.13 -9.29 3.08
N THR A 95 1.25 -8.11 2.45
CA THR A 95 0.74 -6.86 2.99
C THR A 95 -0.78 -6.90 3.19
N LEU A 96 -1.53 -7.42 2.22
CA LEU A 96 -2.99 -7.54 2.31
C LEU A 96 -3.42 -8.49 3.44
N ILE A 97 -2.77 -9.64 3.57
CA ILE A 97 -3.06 -10.61 4.65
C ILE A 97 -2.79 -9.98 6.01
N PHE A 98 -1.65 -9.27 6.14
CA PHE A 98 -1.32 -8.52 7.36
C PHE A 98 -2.40 -7.48 7.69
N LEU A 99 -2.82 -6.66 6.72
CA LEU A 99 -3.84 -5.64 6.93
C LEU A 99 -5.19 -6.25 7.34
N ILE A 100 -5.61 -7.34 6.71
CA ILE A 100 -6.85 -8.05 7.06
C ILE A 100 -6.76 -8.56 8.51
N GLY A 101 -5.66 -9.20 8.89
CA GLY A 101 -5.44 -9.69 10.25
C GLY A 101 -5.46 -8.56 11.29
N ALA A 102 -4.80 -7.44 10.99
CA ALA A 102 -4.80 -6.25 11.84
C ALA A 102 -6.20 -5.66 12.01
N MET A 103 -6.97 -5.54 10.91
CA MET A 103 -8.35 -5.02 10.97
C MET A 103 -9.27 -5.92 11.79
N ILE A 104 -9.20 -7.24 11.60
CA ILE A 104 -9.99 -8.21 12.39
C ILE A 104 -9.66 -8.08 13.89
N THR A 105 -8.38 -7.97 14.22
CA THR A 105 -7.93 -7.80 15.61
C THR A 105 -8.49 -6.52 16.23
N VAL A 106 -8.41 -5.40 15.49
CA VAL A 106 -8.94 -4.12 15.95
C VAL A 106 -10.45 -4.17 16.15
N GLU A 107 -11.18 -4.75 15.20
CA GLU A 107 -12.63 -4.93 15.30
C GLU A 107 -13.03 -5.78 16.51
N LEU A 108 -12.30 -6.86 16.78
CA LEU A 108 -12.50 -7.71 17.94
C LEU A 108 -12.27 -6.95 19.26
N VAL A 109 -11.20 -6.16 19.34
CA VAL A 109 -10.91 -5.31 20.50
C VAL A 109 -12.00 -4.26 20.70
N ASP A 110 -12.51 -3.65 19.63
CA ASP A 110 -13.60 -2.68 19.70
C ASP A 110 -14.91 -3.31 20.15
N ALA A 111 -15.27 -4.47 19.59
CA ALA A 111 -16.49 -5.22 19.96
C ALA A 111 -16.49 -5.62 21.45
N HIS A 112 -15.33 -5.86 22.05
CA HIS A 112 -15.19 -6.14 23.47
C HIS A 112 -14.96 -4.89 24.34
N GLY A 113 -15.15 -3.69 23.78
CA GLY A 113 -15.03 -2.43 24.52
C GLY A 113 -13.60 -2.07 24.91
N GLY A 114 -12.57 -2.63 24.25
CA GLY A 114 -11.17 -2.36 24.57
C GLY A 114 -10.81 -0.87 24.46
N PHE A 115 -11.45 -0.13 23.56
CA PHE A 115 -11.24 1.32 23.45
C PHE A 115 -12.04 2.16 24.45
N LEU A 116 -12.98 1.55 25.20
CA LEU A 116 -13.69 2.27 26.28
C LEU A 116 -12.76 2.73 27.40
N PHE A 117 -11.67 1.97 27.64
CA PHE A 117 -10.66 2.39 28.61
C PHE A 117 -10.04 3.74 28.22
N VAL A 118 -9.76 3.96 26.94
CA VAL A 118 -9.20 5.22 26.43
C VAL A 118 -10.26 6.32 26.44
N THR A 119 -11.47 6.05 25.96
CA THR A 119 -12.56 7.05 25.88
C THR A 119 -13.03 7.49 27.26
N ASN A 120 -13.15 6.58 28.22
CA ASN A 120 -13.61 6.89 29.59
C ASN A 120 -12.56 7.71 30.39
N ARG A 121 -11.27 7.64 29.99
CA ARG A 121 -10.22 8.44 30.62
C ARG A 121 -10.19 9.88 30.10
N ILE A 122 -10.79 10.13 28.95
CA ILE A 122 -10.82 11.44 28.31
C ILE A 122 -12.11 12.15 28.70
N THR A 123 -12.11 12.84 29.84
CA THR A 123 -13.26 13.59 30.39
C THR A 123 -13.23 15.10 30.10
N THR A 124 -12.22 15.55 29.34
CA THR A 124 -12.01 16.98 29.12
C THR A 124 -12.98 17.58 28.11
N LYS A 125 -13.72 18.62 28.49
CA LYS A 125 -14.60 19.38 27.57
C LYS A 125 -13.85 20.42 26.73
N ASN A 126 -12.55 20.63 26.97
CA ASN A 126 -11.77 21.61 26.23
C ASN A 126 -11.22 20.99 24.95
N LYS A 127 -11.69 21.48 23.79
CA LYS A 127 -11.31 20.97 22.46
C LYS A 127 -9.79 21.01 22.20
N ARG A 128 -9.09 22.01 22.71
CA ARG A 128 -7.63 22.12 22.55
C ARG A 128 -6.89 21.04 23.36
N LYS A 129 -7.31 20.82 24.62
CA LYS A 129 -6.72 19.75 25.44
C LYS A 129 -7.02 18.37 24.85
N LEU A 130 -8.25 18.17 24.36
CA LEU A 130 -8.64 16.93 23.70
C LEU A 130 -7.74 16.64 22.49
N LEU A 131 -7.50 17.64 21.65
CA LEU A 131 -6.63 17.50 20.47
C LEU A 131 -5.21 17.07 20.86
N TRP A 132 -4.62 17.69 21.88
CA TRP A 132 -3.29 17.33 22.35
C TRP A 132 -3.22 15.91 22.94
N ILE A 133 -4.22 15.51 23.72
CA ILE A 133 -4.31 14.16 24.28
C ILE A 133 -4.39 13.13 23.16
N ILE A 134 -5.28 13.35 22.16
CA ILE A 134 -5.43 12.46 21.03
C ILE A 134 -4.14 12.40 20.22
N ALA A 135 -3.51 13.54 19.91
CA ALA A 135 -2.26 13.59 19.17
C ALA A 135 -1.14 12.79 19.87
N THR A 136 -1.02 12.94 21.20
CA THR A 136 -0.02 12.20 21.99
C THR A 136 -0.30 10.69 21.99
N ILE A 137 -1.54 10.27 22.18
CA ILE A 137 -1.92 8.85 22.15
C ILE A 137 -1.67 8.28 20.74
N THR A 138 -2.05 8.99 19.70
CA THR A 138 -1.82 8.59 18.31
C THR A 138 -0.33 8.41 18.01
N PHE A 139 0.50 9.32 18.49
CA PHE A 139 1.96 9.24 18.33
C PHE A 139 2.54 7.96 18.94
N PHE A 140 2.19 7.63 20.18
CA PHE A 140 2.65 6.41 20.82
C PHE A 140 2.06 5.15 20.19
N MET A 141 0.78 5.17 19.82
CA MET A 141 0.16 4.04 19.15
C MET A 141 0.77 3.78 17.78
N SER A 142 1.06 4.83 17.01
CA SER A 142 1.71 4.70 15.69
C SER A 142 3.16 4.19 15.76
N SER A 143 3.78 4.28 16.93
CA SER A 143 5.09 3.68 17.17
C SER A 143 5.05 2.16 17.35
N VAL A 144 3.89 1.61 17.75
CA VAL A 144 3.68 0.18 18.02
C VAL A 144 2.88 -0.50 16.93
N LEU A 145 1.86 0.20 16.40
CA LEU A 145 1.02 -0.23 15.30
C LEU A 145 1.47 0.46 14.01
N ASP A 146 1.10 -0.11 12.87
CA ASP A 146 1.30 0.57 11.59
C ASP A 146 0.42 1.83 11.46
N ASN A 147 0.78 2.71 10.51
CA ASN A 147 0.10 3.99 10.31
C ASN A 147 -1.36 3.85 9.93
N LEU A 148 -1.70 2.83 9.11
CA LEU A 148 -3.05 2.62 8.63
C LEU A 148 -3.96 2.16 9.76
N THR A 149 -3.55 1.14 10.50
CA THR A 149 -4.28 0.61 11.66
C THR A 149 -4.46 1.67 12.74
N THR A 150 -3.41 2.42 13.07
CA THR A 150 -3.50 3.53 14.02
C THR A 150 -4.51 4.59 13.58
N SER A 151 -4.52 4.96 12.31
CA SER A 151 -5.47 5.95 11.79
C SER A 151 -6.92 5.47 11.90
N ILE A 152 -7.18 4.23 11.55
CA ILE A 152 -8.53 3.62 11.65
C ILE A 152 -8.99 3.60 13.12
N VAL A 153 -8.17 3.10 14.02
CA VAL A 153 -8.48 3.04 15.47
C VAL A 153 -8.76 4.44 16.03
N MET A 154 -7.91 5.41 15.73
CA MET A 154 -8.07 6.77 16.27
C MET A 154 -9.30 7.47 15.70
N ILE A 155 -9.67 7.23 14.45
CA ILE A 155 -10.94 7.74 13.89
C ILE A 155 -12.15 7.13 14.63
N MET A 156 -12.13 5.83 14.94
CA MET A 156 -13.19 5.19 15.71
C MET A 156 -13.29 5.78 17.12
N VAL A 157 -12.17 5.94 17.82
CA VAL A 157 -12.10 6.56 19.14
C VAL A 157 -12.66 8.01 19.12
N ILE A 158 -12.24 8.82 18.15
CA ILE A 158 -12.72 10.20 17.99
C ILE A 158 -14.22 10.22 17.71
N ARG A 159 -14.74 9.35 16.86
CA ARG A 159 -16.20 9.27 16.59
C ARG A 159 -17.00 8.96 17.85
N LYS A 160 -16.54 8.02 18.68
CA LYS A 160 -17.18 7.69 19.96
C LYS A 160 -17.13 8.87 20.94
N LEU A 161 -15.98 9.57 21.03
CA LEU A 161 -15.86 10.77 21.88
C LEU A 161 -16.80 11.87 21.43
N ILE A 162 -16.90 12.16 20.12
CA ILE A 162 -17.77 13.21 19.60
C ILE A 162 -19.26 12.86 19.77
N ALA A 163 -19.65 11.61 19.64
CA ALA A 163 -21.01 11.18 19.88
C ALA A 163 -21.44 11.48 21.34
N ASN A 164 -20.59 11.17 22.32
CA ASN A 164 -20.84 11.48 23.74
C ASN A 164 -20.84 12.98 24.06
N TYR A 165 -20.32 13.85 23.18
CA TYR A 165 -20.35 15.31 23.36
C TYR A 165 -21.62 15.99 22.81
N LYS A 166 -22.47 15.26 22.08
CA LYS A 166 -23.73 15.81 21.54
C LYS A 166 -24.94 15.53 22.43
N GLU A 167 -24.79 14.71 23.45
CA GLU A 167 -25.73 14.54 24.55
C GLU A 167 -25.39 15.45 25.75
#